data_285cd61370c7a49632ca176284c998d5
#
_entry.id   285cd61370c7a49632ca176284c998d5
#
_cell.length_a   1.000
_cell.length_b   1.000
_cell.length_c   1.000
_cell.angle_alpha   90.00
_cell.angle_beta   90.00
_cell.angle_gamma   90.00
#
_symmetry.space_group_name_H-M   'P 1'
#
loop_
_entity.id
_entity.type
_entity.pdbx_description
1 polymer ?
#
loop_
_entity_poly.entity_id
_entity_poly.type
_entity_poly.pdbx_seq_one_letter_code
_entity_poly.pdbx_strand_id
1 'polypeptide(L)'
;FDQPDIKATYRLLVTAPAGWHVISAITAADVSTLPDGRSLHDFMTTPRFSTYLFSLVAGPYERIQRSHERLPLGLYTRRSLHNELAQSADEILEVTTQGMDYYADLFGRRYPFSKYDQLFVPEFNAGAMENVGAVTFHDSVLFRDPPTYSQRLIRGEVILHELAHMWFGDLVTMRWWDDLWLNETFATYLSFRSLADATRFRDAWQVFNGQMRPAAYRQDQLVTTHSIATRVEHTDEAVGNFDAITYEKGAAVIKQLVAALGDEAFRAGLHTYFDRHAWGNATLEDFLGALGDAAGEPLDDWSRLWLQSPSLNTIGVTWAGSDGRIESMELHQ
;
A
#
# COMPACT_ATOMS: atom_id res chain seq x y z
N PHE A 1 2.23 -20.80 -5.44
CA PHE A 1 0.87 -20.46 -4.93
C PHE A 1 0.62 -18.94 -4.96
N ASP A 2 1.09 -18.25 -6.02
CA ASP A 2 1.01 -16.78 -6.09
C ASP A 2 -0.30 -16.28 -6.73
N GLN A 3 -1.34 -17.08 -6.71
CA GLN A 3 -2.67 -16.71 -7.18
C GLN A 3 -3.41 -15.97 -6.05
N PRO A 4 -3.82 -14.71 -6.25
CA PRO A 4 -4.31 -13.86 -5.15
C PRO A 4 -5.58 -14.35 -4.48
N ASP A 5 -6.45 -15.09 -5.20
CA ASP A 5 -7.69 -15.64 -4.67
C ASP A 5 -7.51 -16.97 -3.92
N ILE A 6 -6.32 -17.56 -3.93
CA ILE A 6 -5.98 -18.70 -3.08
C ILE A 6 -5.73 -18.18 -1.67
N LYS A 7 -6.75 -18.27 -0.83
CA LYS A 7 -6.69 -17.87 0.58
C LYS A 7 -6.72 -19.07 1.50
N ALA A 8 -5.87 -19.04 2.54
CA ALA A 8 -5.77 -20.09 3.54
C ALA A 8 -5.67 -19.53 4.96
N THR A 9 -5.90 -20.39 5.93
CA THR A 9 -5.48 -20.19 7.32
C THR A 9 -4.19 -20.93 7.57
N TYR A 10 -3.33 -20.39 8.43
CA TYR A 10 -2.01 -20.97 8.71
C TYR A 10 -1.89 -21.31 10.18
N ARG A 11 -1.33 -22.48 10.46
CA ARG A 11 -0.94 -22.95 11.79
C ARG A 11 0.55 -23.22 11.77
N LEU A 12 1.33 -22.49 12.56
CA LEU A 12 2.78 -22.58 12.58
C LEU A 12 3.30 -23.18 13.87
N LEU A 13 4.27 -24.09 13.73
CA LEU A 13 5.16 -24.55 14.78
C LEU A 13 6.59 -24.35 14.30
N VAL A 14 7.33 -23.47 14.94
CA VAL A 14 8.67 -23.08 14.49
C VAL A 14 9.69 -23.34 15.59
N THR A 15 10.69 -24.15 15.29
CA THR A 15 11.85 -24.34 16.16
C THR A 15 12.98 -23.43 15.73
N ALA A 16 13.48 -22.62 16.63
CA ALA A 16 14.54 -21.65 16.37
C ALA A 16 15.64 -21.71 17.44
N PRO A 17 16.86 -21.20 17.17
CA PRO A 17 17.88 -21.03 18.18
C PRO A 17 17.39 -20.18 19.35
N ALA A 18 17.90 -20.46 20.56
CA ALA A 18 17.57 -19.66 21.73
C ALA A 18 17.89 -18.17 21.52
N GLY A 19 16.98 -17.30 21.96
CA GLY A 19 17.13 -15.84 21.83
C GLY A 19 16.85 -15.25 20.45
N TRP A 20 16.41 -16.08 19.50
CA TRP A 20 15.89 -15.55 18.25
C TRP A 20 14.44 -15.11 18.39
N HIS A 21 14.10 -14.00 17.73
CA HIS A 21 12.71 -13.64 17.47
C HIS A 21 12.18 -14.46 16.28
N VAL A 22 10.94 -14.92 16.41
CA VAL A 22 10.20 -15.59 15.34
C VAL A 22 8.91 -14.80 15.15
N ILE A 23 8.76 -14.19 14.00
CA ILE A 23 7.69 -13.23 13.68
C ILE A 23 6.95 -13.74 12.44
N SER A 24 5.62 -13.71 12.50
CA SER A 24 4.71 -14.03 11.41
C SER A 24 3.43 -13.20 11.56
N ALA A 25 2.36 -13.53 10.84
CA ALA A 25 1.10 -12.77 10.80
C ALA A 25 0.46 -12.49 12.17
N ILE A 26 0.64 -13.37 13.15
CA ILE A 26 0.12 -13.23 14.52
C ILE A 26 1.23 -13.46 15.55
N THR A 27 0.96 -13.15 16.81
CA THR A 27 1.90 -13.43 17.92
C THR A 27 1.86 -14.92 18.26
N ALA A 28 3.03 -15.51 18.59
CA ALA A 28 3.08 -16.85 19.13
C ALA A 28 2.27 -16.94 20.43
N ALA A 29 1.42 -17.94 20.54
CA ALA A 29 0.61 -18.18 21.73
C ALA A 29 1.44 -18.77 22.88
N ASP A 30 2.46 -19.56 22.56
CA ASP A 30 3.39 -20.15 23.50
C ASP A 30 4.80 -20.19 22.93
N VAL A 31 5.79 -20.02 23.81
CA VAL A 31 7.21 -20.20 23.49
C VAL A 31 7.85 -21.06 24.59
N SER A 32 8.19 -22.27 24.25
CA SER A 32 8.78 -23.24 25.17
C SER A 32 10.22 -23.58 24.80
N THR A 33 11.03 -23.97 25.81
CA THR A 33 12.42 -24.39 25.59
C THR A 33 12.47 -25.90 25.40
N LEU A 34 13.09 -26.35 24.32
CA LEU A 34 13.31 -27.77 24.01
C LEU A 34 14.51 -28.33 24.81
N PRO A 35 14.60 -29.67 24.98
CA PRO A 35 15.71 -30.29 25.71
C PRO A 35 17.11 -29.99 25.15
N ASP A 36 17.21 -29.66 23.88
CA ASP A 36 18.46 -29.29 23.19
C ASP A 36 18.80 -27.80 23.28
N GLY A 37 18.01 -27.02 24.04
CA GLY A 37 18.21 -25.59 24.26
C GLY A 37 17.59 -24.68 23.19
N ARG A 38 17.00 -25.21 22.14
CA ARG A 38 16.26 -24.41 21.15
C ARG A 38 14.91 -23.97 21.69
N SER A 39 14.28 -22.98 21.07
CA SER A 39 12.93 -22.54 21.39
C SER A 39 11.92 -23.06 20.38
N LEU A 40 10.80 -23.61 20.85
CA LEU A 40 9.62 -23.93 20.04
C LEU A 40 8.60 -22.81 20.18
N HIS A 41 8.25 -22.21 19.07
CA HIS A 41 7.23 -21.17 18.95
C HIS A 41 5.95 -21.78 18.37
N ASP A 42 4.88 -21.72 19.14
CA ASP A 42 3.56 -22.23 18.76
C ASP A 42 2.62 -21.06 18.46
N PHE A 43 2.22 -20.93 17.20
CA PHE A 43 1.28 -19.89 16.76
C PHE A 43 -0.13 -20.47 16.65
N MET A 44 -1.13 -19.71 17.08
CA MET A 44 -2.52 -20.04 16.81
C MET A 44 -2.82 -20.04 15.31
N THR A 45 -3.99 -20.52 14.93
CA THR A 45 -4.45 -20.41 13.53
C THR A 45 -4.72 -18.96 13.18
N THR A 46 -4.18 -18.50 12.05
CA THR A 46 -4.36 -17.14 11.55
C THR A 46 -5.79 -16.90 11.03
N PRO A 47 -6.23 -15.64 10.87
CA PRO A 47 -7.29 -15.31 9.94
C PRO A 47 -6.97 -15.83 8.54
N ARG A 48 -7.98 -15.90 7.68
CA ARG A 48 -7.83 -16.34 6.29
C ARG A 48 -7.33 -15.20 5.42
N PHE A 49 -6.20 -15.38 4.73
CA PHE A 49 -5.63 -14.40 3.80
C PHE A 49 -4.89 -15.10 2.64
N SER A 50 -4.56 -14.33 1.61
CA SER A 50 -3.90 -14.84 0.39
C SER A 50 -2.52 -15.41 0.66
N THR A 51 -2.15 -16.47 -0.04
CA THR A 51 -0.92 -17.22 0.23
C THR A 51 0.36 -16.38 -0.01
N TYR A 52 0.33 -15.44 -0.94
CA TYR A 52 1.48 -14.58 -1.23
C TYR A 52 1.81 -13.58 -0.11
N LEU A 53 0.84 -13.28 0.76
CA LEU A 53 1.00 -12.38 1.90
C LEU A 53 1.62 -13.05 3.14
N PHE A 54 1.81 -14.38 3.09
CA PHE A 54 2.41 -15.12 4.19
C PHE A 54 3.90 -14.81 4.33
N SER A 55 4.33 -14.51 5.56
CA SER A 55 5.74 -14.35 5.87
C SER A 55 6.13 -15.09 7.15
N LEU A 56 7.40 -15.47 7.22
CA LEU A 56 8.06 -15.97 8.41
C LEU A 56 9.46 -15.34 8.49
N VAL A 57 9.66 -14.49 9.47
CA VAL A 57 10.96 -13.87 9.75
C VAL A 57 11.49 -14.40 11.08
N ALA A 58 12.72 -14.92 11.07
CA ALA A 58 13.36 -15.44 12.27
C ALA A 58 14.83 -15.02 12.34
N GLY A 59 15.26 -14.55 13.51
CA GLY A 59 16.65 -14.12 13.68
C GLY A 59 16.92 -13.45 15.01
N PRO A 60 18.19 -13.10 15.25
CA PRO A 60 18.61 -12.36 16.44
C PRO A 60 18.34 -10.86 16.28
N TYR A 61 17.08 -10.52 16.05
CA TYR A 61 16.64 -9.13 15.90
C TYR A 61 16.68 -8.35 17.22
N GLU A 62 16.87 -7.03 17.11
CA GLU A 62 16.52 -6.07 18.16
C GLU A 62 15.07 -5.63 17.97
N ARG A 63 14.37 -5.36 19.07
CA ARG A 63 12.95 -5.02 19.04
C ARG A 63 12.64 -3.80 19.88
N ILE A 64 11.83 -2.89 19.32
CA ILE A 64 11.11 -1.86 20.08
C ILE A 64 9.63 -2.18 20.00
N GLN A 65 8.95 -2.22 21.15
CA GLN A 65 7.54 -2.52 21.23
C GLN A 65 6.77 -1.36 21.86
N ARG A 66 5.62 -1.06 21.28
CA ARG A 66 4.62 -0.09 21.76
C ARG A 66 3.24 -0.68 21.58
N SER A 67 2.22 0.10 21.89
CA SER A 67 0.83 -0.24 21.59
C SER A 67 0.09 1.02 21.18
N HIS A 68 -0.82 0.88 20.23
CA HIS A 68 -1.81 1.90 19.89
C HIS A 68 -3.18 1.40 20.33
N GLU A 69 -3.83 2.10 21.26
CA GLU A 69 -4.99 1.59 21.98
C GLU A 69 -4.64 0.23 22.65
N ARG A 70 -5.11 -0.89 22.05
CA ARG A 70 -4.82 -2.26 22.50
C ARG A 70 -4.07 -3.09 21.46
N LEU A 71 -3.75 -2.49 20.30
CA LEU A 71 -3.04 -3.15 19.22
C LEU A 71 -1.54 -3.14 19.51
N PRO A 72 -0.87 -4.29 19.60
CA PRO A 72 0.59 -4.35 19.70
C PRO A 72 1.24 -3.85 18.41
N LEU A 73 2.26 -2.99 18.56
CA LEU A 73 3.11 -2.49 17.50
C LEU A 73 4.56 -2.89 17.78
N GLY A 74 5.21 -3.57 16.84
CA GLY A 74 6.60 -3.96 16.94
C GLY A 74 7.45 -3.34 15.84
N LEU A 75 8.64 -2.87 16.17
CA LEU A 75 9.69 -2.50 15.22
C LEU A 75 10.87 -3.42 15.40
N TYR A 76 11.35 -4.03 14.33
CA TYR A 76 12.43 -5.02 14.38
C TYR A 76 13.53 -4.67 13.40
N THR A 77 14.78 -4.84 13.83
CA THR A 77 15.95 -4.70 12.94
C THR A 77 17.08 -5.60 13.39
N ARG A 78 18.06 -5.83 12.52
CA ARG A 78 19.30 -6.51 12.89
C ARG A 78 20.08 -5.69 13.94
N ARG A 79 20.83 -6.36 14.81
CA ARG A 79 21.58 -5.73 15.92
C ARG A 79 22.46 -4.56 15.51
N SER A 80 23.07 -4.65 14.30
CA SER A 80 23.97 -3.59 13.81
C SER A 80 23.25 -2.27 13.48
N LEU A 81 21.92 -2.24 13.42
CA LEU A 81 21.10 -1.05 13.19
C LEU A 81 20.24 -0.66 14.42
N HIS A 82 20.61 -1.15 15.59
CA HIS A 82 19.87 -0.83 16.83
C HIS A 82 19.75 0.67 17.08
N ASN A 83 20.86 1.41 16.91
CA ASN A 83 20.90 2.84 17.16
C ASN A 83 20.04 3.63 16.15
N GLU A 84 20.10 3.25 14.88
CA GLU A 84 19.31 3.84 13.80
C GLU A 84 17.82 3.60 14.02
N LEU A 85 17.45 2.39 14.45
CA LEU A 85 16.07 2.09 14.84
C LEU A 85 15.64 2.94 16.04
N ALA A 86 16.46 3.01 17.10
CA ALA A 86 16.13 3.78 18.30
C ALA A 86 15.91 5.27 17.99
N GLN A 87 16.72 5.85 17.08
CA GLN A 87 16.58 7.24 16.66
C GLN A 87 15.34 7.49 15.78
N SER A 88 14.88 6.47 15.04
CA SER A 88 13.77 6.58 14.10
C SER A 88 12.43 6.15 14.67
N ALA A 89 12.42 5.38 15.77
CA ALA A 89 11.26 4.66 16.25
C ALA A 89 10.05 5.56 16.58
N ASP A 90 10.27 6.68 17.24
CA ASP A 90 9.16 7.56 17.61
C ASP A 90 8.47 8.16 16.39
N GLU A 91 9.22 8.56 15.35
CA GLU A 91 8.65 9.07 14.11
C GLU A 91 7.93 7.98 13.32
N ILE A 92 8.52 6.78 13.21
CA ILE A 92 7.90 5.64 12.53
C ILE A 92 6.57 5.31 13.18
N LEU A 93 6.54 5.22 14.51
CA LEU A 93 5.32 4.90 15.26
C LEU A 93 4.29 6.03 15.22
N GLU A 94 4.73 7.29 15.25
CA GLU A 94 3.84 8.44 15.11
C GLU A 94 3.11 8.40 13.76
N VAL A 95 3.84 8.25 12.65
CA VAL A 95 3.25 8.16 11.30
C VAL A 95 2.34 6.94 11.18
N THR A 96 2.77 5.80 11.71
CA THR A 96 1.96 4.56 11.68
C THR A 96 0.63 4.74 12.40
N THR A 97 0.63 5.29 13.62
CA THR A 97 -0.59 5.45 14.41
C THR A 97 -1.54 6.50 13.82
N GLN A 98 -0.98 7.61 13.31
CA GLN A 98 -1.76 8.62 12.59
C GLN A 98 -2.43 8.04 11.34
N GLY A 99 -1.70 7.18 10.60
CA GLY A 99 -2.26 6.47 9.45
C GLY A 99 -3.35 5.46 9.82
N MET A 100 -3.16 4.70 10.91
CA MET A 100 -4.15 3.74 11.40
C MET A 100 -5.48 4.43 11.75
N ASP A 101 -5.41 5.54 12.47
CA ASP A 101 -6.61 6.30 12.85
C ASP A 101 -7.29 6.91 11.62
N TYR A 102 -6.50 7.47 10.70
CA TYR A 102 -7.00 8.05 9.46
C TYR A 102 -7.70 7.00 8.58
N TYR A 103 -7.09 5.83 8.38
CA TYR A 103 -7.68 4.77 7.56
C TYR A 103 -8.90 4.13 8.23
N ALA A 104 -8.87 3.96 9.55
CA ALA A 104 -10.04 3.47 10.28
C ALA A 104 -11.25 4.40 10.13
N ASP A 105 -11.05 5.72 10.15
CA ASP A 105 -12.07 6.73 9.89
C ASP A 105 -12.52 6.72 8.44
N LEU A 106 -11.57 6.76 7.49
CA LEU A 106 -11.84 6.83 6.06
C LEU A 106 -12.63 5.62 5.56
N PHE A 107 -12.30 4.41 6.03
CA PHE A 107 -12.92 3.16 5.61
C PHE A 107 -14.11 2.75 6.46
N GLY A 108 -14.39 3.45 7.57
CA GLY A 108 -15.41 3.07 8.55
C GLY A 108 -15.10 1.72 9.21
N ARG A 109 -13.83 1.27 9.18
CA ARG A 109 -13.43 -0.06 9.61
C ARG A 109 -12.06 -0.03 10.28
N ARG A 110 -11.99 -0.47 11.55
CA ARG A 110 -10.74 -0.56 12.29
C ARG A 110 -9.75 -1.51 11.64
N TYR A 111 -8.48 -1.38 12.01
CA TYR A 111 -7.41 -2.28 11.60
C TYR A 111 -7.83 -3.76 11.82
N PRO A 112 -7.73 -4.62 10.78
CA PRO A 112 -8.40 -5.93 10.82
C PRO A 112 -7.61 -7.05 11.49
N PHE A 113 -6.31 -6.84 11.78
CA PHE A 113 -5.44 -7.89 12.32
C PHE A 113 -5.11 -7.67 13.79
N SER A 114 -4.46 -8.66 14.45
CA SER A 114 -4.23 -8.67 15.89
C SER A 114 -2.97 -7.94 16.36
N LYS A 115 -2.09 -7.57 15.44
CA LYS A 115 -0.84 -6.82 15.67
C LYS A 115 -0.37 -6.17 14.39
N TYR A 116 0.55 -5.21 14.49
CA TYR A 116 1.25 -4.62 13.35
C TYR A 116 2.74 -4.51 13.67
N ASP A 117 3.53 -5.42 13.10
CA ASP A 117 4.99 -5.41 13.20
C ASP A 117 5.61 -4.88 11.91
N GLN A 118 6.63 -4.06 12.04
CA GLN A 118 7.44 -3.52 10.96
C GLN A 118 8.86 -4.05 11.09
N LEU A 119 9.33 -4.78 10.08
CA LEU A 119 10.60 -5.49 10.10
C LEU A 119 11.54 -4.88 9.06
N PHE A 120 12.60 -4.26 9.51
CA PHE A 120 13.63 -3.66 8.65
C PHE A 120 14.71 -4.71 8.39
N VAL A 121 14.63 -5.32 7.20
CA VAL A 121 15.41 -6.51 6.83
C VAL A 121 16.50 -6.18 5.82
N PRO A 122 17.65 -6.86 5.86
CA PRO A 122 18.72 -6.67 4.88
C PRO A 122 18.42 -7.40 3.56
N GLU A 123 19.08 -6.96 2.49
CA GLU A 123 19.10 -7.65 1.18
C GLU A 123 17.70 -7.96 0.63
N PHE A 124 16.78 -7.04 0.85
CA PHE A 124 15.39 -7.16 0.39
C PHE A 124 15.25 -6.56 -1.02
N ASN A 125 14.72 -7.35 -1.97
CA ASN A 125 14.69 -6.97 -3.38
C ASN A 125 13.63 -5.91 -3.72
N ALA A 126 12.61 -5.76 -2.88
CA ALA A 126 11.60 -4.72 -2.98
C ALA A 126 11.89 -3.58 -2.01
N GLY A 127 11.18 -2.46 -2.13
CA GLY A 127 11.21 -1.38 -1.14
C GLY A 127 10.60 -1.82 0.20
N ALA A 128 9.42 -2.42 0.11
CA ALA A 128 8.69 -3.04 1.21
C ALA A 128 7.73 -4.12 0.69
N MET A 129 7.01 -4.78 1.62
CA MET A 129 6.00 -5.81 1.31
C MET A 129 4.97 -5.87 2.44
N GLU A 130 3.71 -5.90 2.09
CA GLU A 130 2.54 -5.82 2.95
C GLU A 130 2.20 -7.12 3.70
N ASN A 131 3.16 -7.97 4.00
CA ASN A 131 2.90 -9.22 4.71
C ASN A 131 1.99 -9.02 5.92
N VAL A 132 0.90 -9.79 6.00
CA VAL A 132 -0.14 -9.65 7.02
C VAL A 132 0.44 -9.60 8.43
N GLY A 133 0.23 -8.47 9.12
CA GLY A 133 0.67 -8.26 10.51
C GLY A 133 2.18 -8.29 10.77
N ALA A 134 3.02 -8.43 9.73
CA ALA A 134 4.47 -8.53 9.82
C ALA A 134 5.14 -7.92 8.56
N VAL A 135 4.85 -6.65 8.32
CA VAL A 135 5.30 -5.89 7.14
C VAL A 135 6.82 -5.82 7.09
N THR A 136 7.39 -6.15 5.93
CA THR A 136 8.84 -6.11 5.74
C THR A 136 9.24 -4.88 4.94
N PHE A 137 10.32 -4.22 5.38
CA PHE A 137 10.91 -3.05 4.73
C PHE A 137 12.39 -3.29 4.46
N HIS A 138 12.90 -2.77 3.37
CA HIS A 138 14.34 -2.72 3.17
C HIS A 138 14.99 -1.85 4.25
N ASP A 139 16.07 -2.32 4.88
CA ASP A 139 16.67 -1.64 6.05
C ASP A 139 17.33 -0.29 5.74
N SER A 140 17.41 0.12 4.47
CA SER A 140 17.88 1.45 4.06
C SER A 140 16.96 2.60 4.51
N VAL A 141 15.71 2.31 4.91
CA VAL A 141 14.79 3.32 5.46
C VAL A 141 15.14 3.69 6.91
N LEU A 142 16.03 2.93 7.57
CA LEU A 142 16.69 3.32 8.80
C LEU A 142 17.98 4.09 8.45
N PHE A 143 17.88 5.41 8.47
CA PHE A 143 18.97 6.29 8.03
C PHE A 143 20.15 6.24 8.98
N ARG A 144 21.36 6.09 8.45
CA ARG A 144 22.63 6.10 9.19
C ARG A 144 23.14 7.51 9.47
N ASP A 145 22.83 8.43 8.56
CA ASP A 145 23.11 9.86 8.68
C ASP A 145 21.81 10.64 8.96
N PRO A 146 21.89 11.87 9.48
CA PRO A 146 20.72 12.69 9.70
C PRO A 146 19.91 12.88 8.41
N PRO A 147 18.66 12.39 8.34
CA PRO A 147 17.87 12.43 7.12
C PRO A 147 17.38 13.84 6.79
N THR A 148 17.29 14.12 5.50
CA THR A 148 16.61 15.31 5.00
C THR A 148 15.09 15.20 5.20
N TYR A 149 14.40 16.33 5.08
CA TYR A 149 12.93 16.37 5.13
C TYR A 149 12.30 15.43 4.07
N SER A 150 12.80 15.48 2.82
CA SER A 150 12.28 14.62 1.74
C SER A 150 12.48 13.13 2.03
N GLN A 151 13.62 12.73 2.59
CA GLN A 151 13.86 11.33 2.98
C GLN A 151 12.88 10.86 4.06
N ARG A 152 12.59 11.72 5.05
CA ARG A 152 11.62 11.43 6.11
C ARG A 152 10.19 11.34 5.56
N LEU A 153 9.83 12.23 4.62
CA LEU A 153 8.53 12.21 3.95
C LEU A 153 8.37 10.91 3.14
N ILE A 154 9.36 10.53 2.33
CA ILE A 154 9.32 9.29 1.54
C ILE A 154 9.26 8.06 2.46
N ARG A 155 10.00 8.03 3.57
CA ARG A 155 9.86 6.96 4.56
C ARG A 155 8.43 6.89 5.10
N GLY A 156 7.83 8.03 5.44
CA GLY A 156 6.44 8.11 5.88
C GLY A 156 5.46 7.63 4.81
N GLU A 157 5.74 7.95 3.55
CA GLU A 157 4.96 7.48 2.41
C GLU A 157 4.98 5.95 2.31
N VAL A 158 6.15 5.33 2.31
CA VAL A 158 6.27 3.87 2.25
C VAL A 158 5.58 3.20 3.46
N ILE A 159 5.74 3.75 4.68
CA ILE A 159 5.06 3.21 5.88
C ILE A 159 3.53 3.24 5.70
N LEU A 160 2.98 4.33 5.18
CA LEU A 160 1.53 4.47 5.00
C LEU A 160 1.01 3.71 3.79
N HIS A 161 1.84 3.49 2.77
CA HIS A 161 1.55 2.62 1.64
C HIS A 161 1.34 1.18 2.14
N GLU A 162 2.32 0.61 2.84
CA GLU A 162 2.21 -0.74 3.39
C GLU A 162 1.08 -0.87 4.43
N LEU A 163 0.81 0.19 5.17
CA LEU A 163 -0.31 0.19 6.10
C LEU A 163 -1.67 0.19 5.39
N ALA A 164 -1.81 0.90 4.26
CA ALA A 164 -3.05 0.92 3.48
C ALA A 164 -3.39 -0.46 2.91
N HIS A 165 -2.37 -1.24 2.56
CA HIS A 165 -2.55 -2.62 2.10
C HIS A 165 -3.24 -3.53 3.10
N MET A 166 -3.19 -3.24 4.40
CA MET A 166 -3.92 -4.03 5.39
C MET A 166 -5.43 -4.07 5.11
N TRP A 167 -5.97 -3.08 4.39
CA TRP A 167 -7.35 -3.06 3.90
C TRP A 167 -7.41 -3.36 2.40
N PHE A 168 -6.62 -2.65 1.56
CA PHE A 168 -6.52 -2.87 0.12
C PHE A 168 -5.37 -3.82 -0.22
N GLY A 169 -5.65 -5.10 -0.29
CA GLY A 169 -4.69 -6.17 -0.52
C GLY A 169 -4.87 -7.33 0.46
N ASP A 170 -4.90 -7.05 1.75
CA ASP A 170 -4.94 -8.07 2.80
C ASP A 170 -6.36 -8.42 3.23
N LEU A 171 -7.17 -7.42 3.61
CA LEU A 171 -8.57 -7.64 3.98
C LEU A 171 -9.43 -7.97 2.77
N VAL A 172 -9.30 -7.17 1.72
CA VAL A 172 -9.89 -7.39 0.40
C VAL A 172 -8.77 -7.47 -0.62
N THR A 173 -8.63 -8.59 -1.28
CA THR A 173 -7.56 -8.86 -2.25
C THR A 173 -8.15 -8.86 -3.65
N MET A 174 -7.42 -8.38 -4.65
CA MET A 174 -7.83 -8.57 -6.04
C MET A 174 -8.07 -10.06 -6.34
N ARG A 175 -8.96 -10.35 -7.28
CA ARG A 175 -9.28 -11.72 -7.68
C ARG A 175 -8.15 -12.34 -8.49
N TRP A 176 -7.57 -11.54 -9.40
CA TRP A 176 -6.47 -11.91 -10.27
C TRP A 176 -5.55 -10.70 -10.51
N TRP A 177 -4.41 -10.93 -11.08
CA TRP A 177 -3.38 -9.92 -11.34
C TRP A 177 -3.78 -8.83 -12.35
N ASP A 178 -4.88 -9.01 -13.11
CA ASP A 178 -5.48 -7.95 -13.92
C ASP A 178 -5.81 -6.70 -13.10
N ASP A 179 -6.17 -6.93 -11.85
CA ASP A 179 -6.61 -5.93 -10.90
C ASP A 179 -5.54 -5.60 -9.83
N LEU A 180 -4.25 -5.80 -10.14
CA LEU A 180 -3.13 -5.41 -9.26
C LEU A 180 -3.25 -3.95 -8.80
N TRP A 181 -3.79 -3.11 -9.64
CA TRP A 181 -4.03 -1.69 -9.36
C TRP A 181 -4.98 -1.48 -8.16
N LEU A 182 -5.91 -2.39 -7.86
CA LEU A 182 -6.76 -2.32 -6.65
C LEU A 182 -5.94 -2.34 -5.36
N ASN A 183 -4.78 -2.96 -5.37
CA ASN A 183 -3.86 -2.93 -4.25
C ASN A 183 -2.93 -1.71 -4.36
N GLU A 184 -2.11 -1.64 -5.37
CA GLU A 184 -0.96 -0.73 -5.47
C GLU A 184 -1.33 0.72 -5.73
N THR A 185 -2.27 0.94 -6.65
CA THR A 185 -2.77 2.29 -6.94
C THR A 185 -3.41 2.92 -5.71
N PHE A 186 -4.23 2.12 -4.98
CA PHE A 186 -4.90 2.60 -3.78
C PHE A 186 -3.91 2.84 -2.65
N ALA A 187 -2.98 1.94 -2.41
CA ALA A 187 -1.95 2.13 -1.39
C ALA A 187 -1.14 3.42 -1.66
N THR A 188 -0.75 3.65 -2.92
CA THR A 188 -0.03 4.87 -3.32
C THR A 188 -0.88 6.13 -3.15
N TYR A 189 -2.13 6.12 -3.61
CA TYR A 189 -3.01 7.29 -3.44
C TYR A 189 -3.26 7.60 -1.96
N LEU A 190 -3.54 6.57 -1.18
CA LEU A 190 -3.88 6.69 0.24
C LEU A 190 -2.69 7.10 1.08
N SER A 191 -1.46 6.64 0.75
CA SER A 191 -0.25 7.05 1.46
C SER A 191 -0.02 8.57 1.35
N PHE A 192 -0.07 9.14 0.15
CA PHE A 192 0.07 10.59 -0.04
C PHE A 192 -1.10 11.38 0.56
N ARG A 193 -2.32 10.86 0.47
CA ARG A 193 -3.49 11.49 1.07
C ARG A 193 -3.37 11.53 2.60
N SER A 194 -3.09 10.41 3.24
CA SER A 194 -2.96 10.34 4.70
C SER A 194 -1.75 11.10 5.23
N LEU A 195 -0.62 11.11 4.51
CA LEU A 195 0.51 11.98 4.83
C LEU A 195 0.09 13.45 4.90
N ALA A 196 -0.60 13.92 3.85
CA ALA A 196 -1.03 15.33 3.77
C ALA A 196 -2.11 15.67 4.81
N ASP A 197 -3.06 14.77 5.05
CA ASP A 197 -4.23 15.04 5.87
C ASP A 197 -4.00 14.79 7.36
N ALA A 198 -3.23 13.75 7.72
CA ALA A 198 -3.12 13.26 9.09
C ALA A 198 -1.75 13.50 9.74
N THR A 199 -0.68 13.72 8.97
CA THR A 199 0.67 13.85 9.52
C THR A 199 1.23 15.27 9.43
N ARG A 200 2.46 15.47 9.88
CA ARG A 200 3.18 16.75 9.72
C ARG A 200 3.64 17.03 8.27
N PHE A 201 3.58 16.05 7.38
CA PHE A 201 4.03 16.15 5.99
C PHE A 201 2.95 16.72 5.07
N ARG A 202 2.45 17.92 5.39
CA ARG A 202 1.30 18.57 4.73
C ARG A 202 1.52 18.86 3.23
N ASP A 203 2.76 18.91 2.80
CA ASP A 203 3.19 19.16 1.41
C ASP A 203 3.44 17.88 0.60
N ALA A 204 3.00 16.73 1.08
CA ALA A 204 3.20 15.43 0.43
C ALA A 204 2.75 15.43 -1.05
N TRP A 205 1.64 16.08 -1.39
CA TRP A 205 1.18 16.22 -2.77
C TRP A 205 2.12 17.04 -3.66
N GLN A 206 2.97 17.90 -3.11
CA GLN A 206 4.00 18.60 -3.89
C GLN A 206 5.11 17.62 -4.31
N VAL A 207 5.52 16.73 -3.40
CA VAL A 207 6.48 15.65 -3.69
C VAL A 207 5.91 14.69 -4.74
N PHE A 208 4.65 14.26 -4.58
CA PHE A 208 3.97 13.44 -5.57
C PHE A 208 3.99 14.10 -6.96
N ASN A 209 3.56 15.36 -7.05
CA ASN A 209 3.50 16.07 -8.33
C ASN A 209 4.87 16.38 -8.95
N GLY A 210 5.90 16.62 -8.12
CA GLY A 210 7.23 17.01 -8.58
C GLY A 210 8.18 15.85 -8.85
N GLN A 211 7.95 14.69 -8.25
CA GLN A 211 8.88 13.55 -8.34
C GLN A 211 8.20 12.29 -8.88
N MET A 212 7.07 11.87 -8.31
CA MET A 212 6.42 10.61 -8.62
C MET A 212 5.68 10.67 -9.95
N ARG A 213 4.74 11.58 -10.09
CA ARG A 213 3.96 11.72 -11.33
C ARG A 213 4.79 11.94 -12.59
N PRO A 214 5.92 12.68 -12.59
CA PRO A 214 6.80 12.77 -13.76
C PRO A 214 7.45 11.44 -14.16
N ALA A 215 7.65 10.50 -13.24
CA ALA A 215 8.12 9.14 -13.58
C ALA A 215 7.05 8.40 -14.38
N ALA A 216 5.79 8.46 -13.94
CA ALA A 216 4.66 7.89 -14.68
C ALA A 216 4.52 8.51 -16.07
N TYR A 217 4.63 9.83 -16.21
CA TYR A 217 4.58 10.48 -17.53
C TYR A 217 5.68 10.01 -18.47
N ARG A 218 6.88 9.76 -17.95
CA ARG A 218 7.97 9.23 -18.80
C ARG A 218 7.68 7.81 -19.26
N GLN A 219 7.24 6.96 -18.34
CA GLN A 219 6.95 5.56 -18.64
C GLN A 219 5.75 5.40 -19.58
N ASP A 220 4.70 6.17 -19.37
CA ASP A 220 3.46 6.12 -20.15
C ASP A 220 3.61 6.60 -21.62
N GLN A 221 4.76 7.18 -21.96
CA GLN A 221 5.13 7.56 -23.34
C GLN A 221 5.99 6.50 -24.04
N LEU A 222 6.40 5.45 -23.35
CA LEU A 222 7.22 4.39 -23.95
C LEU A 222 6.34 3.43 -24.76
N VAL A 223 6.98 2.72 -25.68
CA VAL A 223 6.31 1.65 -26.45
C VAL A 223 5.87 0.46 -25.58
N THR A 224 6.41 0.38 -24.36
CA THR A 224 6.08 -0.63 -23.35
C THR A 224 4.97 -0.18 -22.40
N THR A 225 4.31 0.94 -22.68
CA THR A 225 3.18 1.40 -21.85
C THR A 225 2.03 0.41 -21.88
N HIS A 226 1.26 0.40 -20.81
CA HIS A 226 0.07 -0.42 -20.65
C HIS A 226 -1.04 0.37 -19.93
N SER A 227 -2.25 -0.15 -19.93
CA SER A 227 -3.36 0.39 -19.14
C SER A 227 -3.15 0.11 -17.64
N ILE A 228 -3.75 0.92 -16.76
CA ILE A 228 -3.70 0.71 -15.32
C ILE A 228 -4.35 -0.65 -14.98
N ALA A 229 -5.58 -0.89 -15.44
CA ALA A 229 -6.20 -2.20 -15.43
C ALA A 229 -5.81 -2.91 -16.72
N THR A 230 -4.89 -3.85 -16.65
CA THR A 230 -4.34 -4.54 -17.80
C THR A 230 -4.52 -6.05 -17.68
N ARG A 231 -4.84 -6.71 -18.79
CA ARG A 231 -5.02 -8.16 -18.79
C ARG A 231 -3.70 -8.87 -18.51
N VAL A 232 -3.74 -9.84 -17.61
CA VAL A 232 -2.61 -10.70 -17.21
C VAL A 232 -3.03 -12.16 -17.44
N GLU A 233 -2.36 -12.87 -18.33
CA GLU A 233 -2.71 -14.26 -18.64
C GLU A 233 -2.00 -15.25 -17.70
N HIS A 234 -0.78 -14.89 -17.24
CA HIS A 234 0.05 -15.73 -16.38
C HIS A 234 0.71 -14.90 -15.28
N THR A 235 0.94 -15.49 -14.13
CA THR A 235 1.58 -14.84 -12.97
C THR A 235 2.93 -14.19 -13.32
N ASP A 236 3.73 -14.78 -14.20
CA ASP A 236 5.02 -14.21 -14.61
C ASP A 236 4.87 -12.86 -15.32
N GLU A 237 3.75 -12.62 -15.99
CA GLU A 237 3.46 -11.33 -16.66
C GLU A 237 3.17 -10.22 -15.64
N ALA A 238 2.60 -10.58 -14.49
CA ALA A 238 2.26 -9.62 -13.44
C ALA A 238 3.47 -8.82 -12.95
N VAL A 239 4.67 -9.44 -12.95
CA VAL A 239 5.91 -8.79 -12.51
C VAL A 239 6.22 -7.51 -13.30
N GLY A 240 5.87 -7.48 -14.59
CA GLY A 240 6.04 -6.32 -15.45
C GLY A 240 5.14 -5.13 -15.12
N ASN A 241 4.06 -5.37 -14.36
CA ASN A 241 3.06 -4.36 -14.02
C ASN A 241 3.33 -3.67 -12.66
N PHE A 242 4.37 -4.08 -11.92
CA PHE A 242 4.84 -3.36 -10.72
C PHE A 242 5.69 -2.16 -11.14
N ASP A 243 5.05 -1.13 -11.65
CA ASP A 243 5.70 0.00 -12.29
C ASP A 243 4.97 1.34 -12.07
N ALA A 244 5.56 2.44 -12.55
CA ALA A 244 5.01 3.78 -12.37
C ALA A 244 3.63 4.01 -13.01
N ILE A 245 3.16 3.12 -13.88
CA ILE A 245 1.80 3.18 -14.42
C ILE A 245 0.80 2.69 -13.37
N THR A 246 1.04 1.51 -12.81
CA THR A 246 0.18 0.94 -11.77
C THR A 246 0.19 1.78 -10.49
N TYR A 247 1.35 2.29 -10.08
CA TYR A 247 1.50 3.06 -8.83
C TYR A 247 1.11 4.53 -9.02
N GLU A 248 1.91 5.31 -9.74
CA GLU A 248 1.81 6.77 -9.75
C GLU A 248 0.76 7.30 -10.74
N LYS A 249 0.67 6.73 -11.96
CA LYS A 249 -0.42 7.09 -12.88
C LYS A 249 -1.76 6.69 -12.27
N GLY A 250 -1.84 5.47 -11.73
CA GLY A 250 -3.01 4.99 -11.01
C GLY A 250 -3.43 5.94 -9.90
N ALA A 251 -2.52 6.29 -8.98
CA ALA A 251 -2.80 7.22 -7.89
C ALA A 251 -3.28 8.61 -8.38
N ALA A 252 -2.70 9.12 -9.49
CA ALA A 252 -3.15 10.39 -10.08
C ALA A 252 -4.58 10.28 -10.64
N VAL A 253 -4.93 9.15 -11.23
CA VAL A 253 -6.27 8.87 -11.79
C VAL A 253 -7.30 8.70 -10.66
N ILE A 254 -6.97 7.99 -9.57
CA ILE A 254 -7.86 7.89 -8.39
C ILE A 254 -8.04 9.27 -7.74
N LYS A 255 -6.99 10.07 -7.64
CA LYS A 255 -7.11 11.45 -7.13
C LYS A 255 -8.09 12.28 -7.97
N GLN A 256 -8.05 12.13 -9.29
CA GLN A 256 -8.99 12.79 -10.20
C GLN A 256 -10.41 12.26 -9.99
N LEU A 257 -10.61 10.95 -9.85
CA LEU A 257 -11.92 10.34 -9.59
C LEU A 257 -12.52 10.88 -8.29
N VAL A 258 -11.75 10.93 -7.21
CA VAL A 258 -12.20 11.46 -5.91
C VAL A 258 -12.61 12.93 -6.03
N ALA A 259 -11.87 13.73 -6.82
CA ALA A 259 -12.23 15.12 -7.06
C ALA A 259 -13.52 15.28 -7.86
N ALA A 260 -13.82 14.33 -8.76
CA ALA A 260 -15.05 14.32 -9.57
C ALA A 260 -16.27 13.87 -8.76
N LEU A 261 -16.14 12.80 -7.97
CA LEU A 261 -17.25 12.24 -7.18
C LEU A 261 -17.54 13.03 -5.91
N GLY A 262 -16.53 13.69 -5.36
CA GLY A 262 -16.55 14.28 -4.02
C GLY A 262 -16.20 13.27 -2.92
N ASP A 263 -15.68 13.78 -1.81
CA ASP A 263 -15.17 12.95 -0.71
C ASP A 263 -16.25 12.12 -0.02
N GLU A 264 -17.48 12.65 0.09
CA GLU A 264 -18.60 11.96 0.72
C GLU A 264 -19.01 10.70 -0.06
N ALA A 265 -19.20 10.83 -1.37
CA ALA A 265 -19.54 9.68 -2.22
C ALA A 265 -18.41 8.65 -2.26
N PHE A 266 -17.15 9.11 -2.32
CA PHE A 266 -16.00 8.22 -2.27
C PHE A 266 -15.94 7.42 -0.97
N ARG A 267 -16.10 8.06 0.19
CA ARG A 267 -16.16 7.39 1.51
C ARG A 267 -17.30 6.37 1.58
N ALA A 268 -18.49 6.75 1.16
CA ALA A 268 -19.65 5.84 1.16
C ALA A 268 -19.43 4.63 0.26
N GLY A 269 -18.80 4.82 -0.90
CA GLY A 269 -18.42 3.74 -1.80
C GLY A 269 -17.38 2.80 -1.17
N LEU A 270 -16.36 3.34 -0.49
CA LEU A 270 -15.37 2.54 0.22
C LEU A 270 -16.00 1.70 1.34
N HIS A 271 -16.91 2.29 2.14
CA HIS A 271 -17.63 1.54 3.17
C HIS A 271 -18.39 0.37 2.55
N THR A 272 -19.15 0.63 1.47
CA THR A 272 -19.89 -0.40 0.74
C THR A 272 -18.97 -1.49 0.19
N TYR A 273 -17.84 -1.11 -0.40
CA TYR A 273 -16.85 -2.05 -0.93
C TYR A 273 -16.30 -2.98 0.15
N PHE A 274 -15.83 -2.42 1.28
CA PHE A 274 -15.31 -3.22 2.37
C PHE A 274 -16.40 -4.07 3.05
N ASP A 275 -17.61 -3.59 3.18
CA ASP A 275 -18.70 -4.37 3.78
C ASP A 275 -19.09 -5.58 2.92
N ARG A 276 -19.03 -5.44 1.60
CA ARG A 276 -19.36 -6.52 0.65
C ARG A 276 -18.25 -7.56 0.52
N HIS A 277 -16.97 -7.13 0.56
CA HIS A 277 -15.86 -7.97 0.12
C HIS A 277 -14.83 -8.30 1.20
N ALA A 278 -14.97 -7.81 2.44
CA ALA A 278 -14.03 -8.10 3.54
C ALA A 278 -13.76 -9.61 3.70
N TRP A 279 -12.50 -9.97 3.83
CA TRP A 279 -11.98 -11.35 3.90
C TRP A 279 -12.14 -12.15 2.61
N GLY A 280 -12.55 -11.51 1.55
CA GLY A 280 -12.75 -12.08 0.22
C GLY A 280 -11.85 -11.46 -0.84
N ASN A 281 -12.28 -11.60 -2.09
CA ASN A 281 -11.63 -11.06 -3.26
C ASN A 281 -12.61 -10.15 -4.00
N ALA A 282 -12.10 -9.19 -4.72
CA ALA A 282 -12.87 -8.24 -5.52
C ALA A 282 -12.25 -8.02 -6.91
N THR A 283 -13.04 -7.50 -7.82
CA THR A 283 -12.64 -7.11 -9.18
C THR A 283 -12.80 -5.62 -9.39
N LEU A 284 -12.35 -5.13 -10.54
CA LEU A 284 -12.59 -3.77 -11.03
C LEU A 284 -14.10 -3.43 -10.97
N GLU A 285 -14.94 -4.34 -11.47
CA GLU A 285 -16.39 -4.13 -11.52
C GLU A 285 -17.01 -4.05 -10.13
N ASP A 286 -16.56 -4.88 -9.19
CA ASP A 286 -17.01 -4.84 -7.80
C ASP A 286 -16.70 -3.49 -7.14
N PHE A 287 -15.51 -2.96 -7.38
CA PHE A 287 -15.08 -1.69 -6.83
C PHE A 287 -15.86 -0.52 -7.44
N LEU A 288 -15.91 -0.45 -8.79
CA LEU A 288 -16.63 0.61 -9.51
C LEU A 288 -18.13 0.58 -9.22
N GLY A 289 -18.71 -0.63 -9.09
CA GLY A 289 -20.10 -0.79 -8.69
C GLY A 289 -20.39 -0.17 -7.32
N ALA A 290 -19.51 -0.38 -6.33
CA ALA A 290 -19.67 0.22 -5.00
C ALA A 290 -19.56 1.76 -5.04
N LEU A 291 -18.62 2.30 -5.82
CA LEU A 291 -18.49 3.76 -5.98
C LEU A 291 -19.64 4.36 -6.77
N GLY A 292 -20.06 3.71 -7.88
CA GLY A 292 -21.17 4.17 -8.71
C GLY A 292 -22.51 4.19 -7.95
N ASP A 293 -22.78 3.16 -7.13
CA ASP A 293 -23.94 3.12 -6.24
C ASP A 293 -23.94 4.34 -5.28
N ALA A 294 -22.78 4.67 -4.71
CA ALA A 294 -22.65 5.78 -3.78
C ALA A 294 -22.73 7.16 -4.47
N ALA A 295 -22.22 7.27 -5.70
CA ALA A 295 -22.25 8.49 -6.48
C ALA A 295 -23.60 8.73 -7.19
N GLY A 296 -24.40 7.67 -7.36
CA GLY A 296 -25.67 7.72 -8.11
C GLY A 296 -25.49 7.73 -9.63
N GLU A 297 -24.31 7.36 -10.13
CA GLU A 297 -24.01 7.29 -11.56
C GLU A 297 -23.07 6.12 -11.88
N PRO A 298 -23.21 5.47 -13.06
CA PRO A 298 -22.31 4.41 -13.47
C PRO A 298 -20.92 4.96 -13.85
N LEU A 299 -19.86 4.20 -13.56
CA LEU A 299 -18.48 4.58 -13.82
C LEU A 299 -17.84 3.81 -14.99
N ASP A 300 -18.61 3.08 -15.79
CA ASP A 300 -18.09 2.25 -16.88
C ASP A 300 -17.34 3.06 -17.94
N ASP A 301 -17.88 4.20 -18.37
CA ASP A 301 -17.25 5.07 -19.36
C ASP A 301 -15.97 5.71 -18.80
N TRP A 302 -16.01 6.13 -17.54
CA TRP A 302 -14.83 6.64 -16.84
C TRP A 302 -13.73 5.57 -16.78
N SER A 303 -14.09 4.35 -16.38
CA SER A 303 -13.17 3.21 -16.29
C SER A 303 -12.49 2.91 -17.62
N ARG A 304 -13.29 2.84 -18.70
CA ARG A 304 -12.77 2.57 -20.03
C ARG A 304 -11.76 3.62 -20.48
N LEU A 305 -12.01 4.90 -20.17
CA LEU A 305 -11.15 6.00 -20.58
C LEU A 305 -9.88 6.13 -19.72
N TRP A 306 -9.99 5.90 -18.42
CA TRP A 306 -8.92 6.24 -17.49
C TRP A 306 -8.15 5.01 -16.95
N LEU A 307 -8.82 3.88 -16.76
CA LEU A 307 -8.17 2.69 -16.21
C LEU A 307 -7.78 1.68 -17.31
N GLN A 308 -8.58 1.58 -18.40
CA GLN A 308 -8.41 0.54 -19.41
C GLN A 308 -7.78 1.07 -20.71
N SER A 309 -7.41 2.35 -20.74
CA SER A 309 -6.71 2.95 -21.90
C SER A 309 -5.27 3.28 -21.54
N PRO A 310 -4.29 2.82 -22.34
CA PRO A 310 -2.88 3.15 -22.11
C PRO A 310 -2.57 4.55 -22.65
N SER A 311 -1.38 5.05 -22.31
CA SER A 311 -0.80 6.28 -22.82
C SER A 311 -1.45 7.58 -22.31
N LEU A 312 -0.95 8.70 -22.77
CA LEU A 312 -1.36 10.04 -22.39
C LEU A 312 -2.25 10.66 -23.48
N ASN A 313 -3.14 11.54 -23.07
CA ASN A 313 -3.89 12.38 -24.01
C ASN A 313 -2.97 13.40 -24.67
N THR A 314 -3.19 13.63 -25.97
CA THR A 314 -2.55 14.72 -26.70
C THR A 314 -3.53 15.89 -26.79
N ILE A 315 -3.13 17.03 -26.22
CA ILE A 315 -3.94 18.25 -26.27
C ILE A 315 -3.25 19.24 -27.20
N GLY A 316 -3.94 19.57 -28.30
CA GLY A 316 -3.55 20.65 -29.20
C GLY A 316 -4.25 21.96 -28.84
N VAL A 317 -3.62 23.07 -29.15
CA VAL A 317 -4.23 24.41 -29.00
C VAL A 317 -4.12 25.16 -30.30
N THR A 318 -5.25 25.64 -30.82
CA THR A 318 -5.27 26.63 -31.90
C THR A 318 -5.83 27.93 -31.36
N TRP A 319 -5.24 29.05 -31.75
CA TRP A 319 -5.69 30.37 -31.34
C TRP A 319 -5.55 31.40 -32.46
N ALA A 320 -6.39 32.40 -32.44
CA ALA A 320 -6.28 33.59 -33.26
C ALA A 320 -6.30 34.84 -32.36
N GLY A 321 -5.62 35.87 -32.82
CA GLY A 321 -5.57 37.12 -32.04
C GLY A 321 -5.02 38.28 -32.89
N SER A 322 -5.36 39.48 -32.51
CA SER A 322 -4.85 40.74 -33.04
C SER A 322 -4.45 41.68 -31.91
N ASP A 323 -3.54 42.62 -32.21
CA ASP A 323 -3.12 43.69 -31.31
C ASP A 323 -2.69 43.21 -29.89
N GLY A 324 -2.02 42.02 -29.81
CA GLY A 324 -1.55 41.43 -28.56
C GLY A 324 -2.65 40.82 -27.66
N ARG A 325 -3.85 40.61 -28.19
CA ARG A 325 -4.97 39.96 -27.50
C ARG A 325 -5.40 38.69 -28.28
N ILE A 326 -5.72 37.63 -27.46
CA ILE A 326 -6.33 36.40 -28.01
C ILE A 326 -7.81 36.68 -28.21
N GLU A 327 -8.29 36.49 -29.47
CA GLU A 327 -9.69 36.66 -29.86
C GLU A 327 -10.46 35.33 -29.78
N SER A 328 -9.78 34.24 -30.10
CA SER A 328 -10.35 32.89 -29.98
C SER A 328 -9.27 31.89 -29.61
N MET A 329 -9.65 30.87 -28.88
CA MET A 329 -8.79 29.73 -28.53
C MET A 329 -9.64 28.46 -28.53
N GLU A 330 -9.15 27.42 -29.19
CA GLU A 330 -9.76 26.09 -29.20
C GLU A 330 -8.78 25.06 -28.67
N LEU A 331 -9.25 24.17 -27.80
CA LEU A 331 -8.54 23.00 -27.33
C LEU A 331 -9.02 21.77 -28.12
N HIS A 332 -8.07 21.01 -28.64
CA HIS A 332 -8.34 19.76 -29.38
C HIS A 332 -7.70 18.59 -28.61
N GLN A 333 -8.47 17.51 -28.40
CA GLN A 333 -8.02 16.28 -27.78
C GLN A 333 -8.16 15.12 -28.77
#